data_e56d2c8b3e2d8b35d74b6c0441ba556d
#
_entry.id   e56d2c8b3e2d8b35d74b6c0441ba556d
#
_cell.length_a   1.000
_cell.length_b   1.000
_cell.length_c   1.000
_cell.angle_alpha   90.00
_cell.angle_beta   90.00
_cell.angle_gamma   90.00
#
_symmetry.space_group_name_H-M   'P 1'
#
loop_
_entity.id
_entity.type
_entity.pdbx_description
1 polymer ?
#
loop_
_entity_poly.entity_id
_entity_poly.type
_entity_poly.pdbx_seq_one_letter_code
_entity_poly.pdbx_strand_id
1 'polypeptide(L)'
;IWNVQTIIKAFQRFLPDISNRFEENIKVFNTPEEKHFIDENFAACPSISIDFGIMEKASNVFVLCAEFGWSDLGSWSALYDHSPKNKDENVTQNCKALLYNTTGSVIAVKGEKLVVVEGLHDYIIAEADNVLLICPKSEEQKIKQFVTDAKMAYDDSFI
;
A
#
# COMPACT_ATOMS: atom_id res chain seq x y z
N ILE A 1 -4.17 2.89 -18.71
CA ILE A 1 -3.05 3.20 -19.63
C ILE A 1 -3.22 4.64 -20.08
N TRP A 2 -2.15 5.44 -20.00
CA TRP A 2 -2.14 6.87 -20.35
C TRP A 2 -1.04 7.17 -21.36
N ASN A 3 -1.31 8.14 -22.20
CA ASN A 3 -0.25 8.83 -22.92
C ASN A 3 0.28 9.96 -22.02
N VAL A 4 1.60 10.14 -21.93
CA VAL A 4 2.25 11.14 -21.05
C VAL A 4 1.72 12.55 -21.32
N GLN A 5 1.57 12.94 -22.58
CA GLN A 5 1.07 14.26 -22.93
C GLN A 5 -0.39 14.47 -22.53
N THR A 6 -1.19 13.41 -22.55
CA THR A 6 -2.60 13.46 -22.15
C THR A 6 -2.73 13.65 -20.65
N ILE A 7 -1.94 12.93 -19.83
CA ILE A 7 -2.02 13.08 -18.39
C ILE A 7 -1.49 14.44 -17.93
N ILE A 8 -0.43 14.97 -18.51
CA ILE A 8 0.07 16.32 -18.22
C ILE A 8 -1.02 17.36 -18.47
N LYS A 9 -1.66 17.33 -19.65
CA LYS A 9 -2.77 18.25 -19.97
C LYS A 9 -3.96 18.09 -19.02
N ALA A 10 -4.21 16.89 -18.54
CA ALA A 10 -5.27 16.65 -17.57
C ALA A 10 -4.94 17.29 -16.21
N PHE A 11 -3.71 17.18 -15.73
CA PHE A 11 -3.26 17.86 -14.52
C PHE A 11 -3.36 19.40 -14.68
N GLN A 12 -2.86 19.94 -15.79
CA GLN A 12 -2.97 21.38 -16.08
C GLN A 12 -4.42 21.89 -16.07
N ARG A 13 -5.34 21.09 -16.57
CA ARG A 13 -6.75 21.46 -16.67
C ARG A 13 -7.52 21.29 -15.37
N PHE A 14 -7.34 20.18 -14.66
CA PHE A 14 -8.20 19.76 -13.55
C PHE A 14 -7.55 19.94 -12.17
N LEU A 15 -6.22 20.00 -12.12
CA LEU A 15 -5.42 20.17 -10.91
C LEU A 15 -4.28 21.18 -11.16
N PRO A 16 -4.58 22.41 -11.58
CA PRO A 16 -3.55 23.41 -11.97
C PRO A 16 -2.60 23.73 -10.83
N ASP A 17 -3.04 23.75 -9.58
CA ASP A 17 -2.20 24.04 -8.43
C ASP A 17 -1.08 23.00 -8.26
N ILE A 18 -1.38 21.71 -8.53
CA ILE A 18 -0.38 20.65 -8.53
C ILE A 18 0.54 20.79 -9.76
N SER A 19 -0.05 20.96 -10.95
CA SER A 19 0.72 21.04 -12.20
C SER A 19 1.74 22.18 -12.17
N ASN A 20 1.32 23.37 -11.78
CA ASN A 20 2.18 24.55 -11.73
C ASN A 20 3.38 24.38 -10.77
N ARG A 21 3.16 23.79 -9.59
CA ARG A 21 4.24 23.54 -8.63
C ARG A 21 5.40 22.74 -9.22
N PHE A 22 5.09 21.73 -10.03
CA PHE A 22 6.11 20.85 -10.60
C PHE A 22 6.63 21.36 -11.94
N GLU A 23 5.82 22.03 -12.75
CA GLU A 23 6.22 22.56 -14.06
C GLU A 23 7.15 23.79 -13.95
N GLU A 24 6.90 24.68 -13.00
CA GLU A 24 7.72 25.87 -12.78
C GLU A 24 9.18 25.54 -12.45
N ASN A 25 9.43 24.38 -11.87
CA ASN A 25 10.75 23.96 -11.42
C ASN A 25 11.29 22.71 -12.16
N ILE A 26 10.89 22.52 -13.40
CA ILE A 26 11.25 21.32 -14.20
C ILE A 26 12.79 21.08 -14.28
N LYS A 27 13.60 22.10 -14.10
CA LYS A 27 15.07 22.01 -14.15
C LYS A 27 15.69 21.35 -12.92
N VAL A 28 14.93 21.18 -11.83
CA VAL A 28 15.40 20.52 -10.61
C VAL A 28 15.40 19.00 -10.76
N PHE A 29 14.56 18.45 -11.64
CA PHE A 29 14.51 17.02 -11.88
C PHE A 29 15.82 16.48 -12.49
N ASN A 30 16.21 15.30 -12.03
CA ASN A 30 17.50 14.65 -12.34
C ASN A 30 18.73 15.41 -11.81
N THR A 31 18.56 16.22 -10.74
CA THR A 31 19.65 16.88 -10.00
C THR A 31 19.68 16.39 -8.55
N PRO A 32 20.75 16.67 -7.79
CA PRO A 32 20.79 16.33 -6.36
C PRO A 32 19.68 16.97 -5.52
N GLU A 33 19.12 18.09 -5.96
CA GLU A 33 18.07 18.85 -5.29
C GLU A 33 16.67 18.24 -5.51
N GLU A 34 16.50 17.31 -6.45
CA GLU A 34 15.19 16.72 -6.81
C GLU A 34 14.45 16.17 -5.60
N LYS A 35 15.14 15.38 -4.77
CA LYS A 35 14.50 14.74 -3.61
C LYS A 35 13.93 15.78 -2.65
N HIS A 36 14.72 16.78 -2.30
CA HIS A 36 14.30 17.86 -1.40
C HIS A 36 13.10 18.62 -1.99
N PHE A 37 13.18 18.97 -3.27
CA PHE A 37 12.11 19.64 -3.99
C PHE A 37 10.81 18.84 -3.98
N ILE A 38 10.88 17.52 -4.23
CA ILE A 38 9.69 16.64 -4.22
C ILE A 38 9.11 16.58 -2.81
N ASP A 39 9.92 16.32 -1.78
CA ASP A 39 9.46 16.19 -0.40
C ASP A 39 8.70 17.44 0.07
N GLU A 40 9.22 18.63 -0.27
CA GLU A 40 8.61 19.91 0.09
C GLU A 40 7.30 20.19 -0.68
N ASN A 41 7.34 20.03 -1.99
CA ASN A 41 6.21 20.39 -2.85
C ASN A 41 5.09 19.35 -2.80
N PHE A 42 5.42 18.07 -2.66
CA PHE A 42 4.43 17.01 -2.54
C PHE A 42 3.63 17.12 -1.23
N ALA A 43 4.30 17.43 -0.12
CA ALA A 43 3.65 17.67 1.17
C ALA A 43 2.65 18.84 1.14
N ALA A 44 2.87 19.83 0.26
CA ALA A 44 2.00 20.98 0.08
C ALA A 44 0.88 20.76 -0.94
N CYS A 45 0.82 19.59 -1.60
CA CYS A 45 -0.25 19.27 -2.54
C CYS A 45 -1.56 18.90 -1.83
N PRO A 46 -2.72 19.20 -2.42
CA PRO A 46 -3.98 18.69 -1.94
C PRO A 46 -4.00 17.16 -1.91
N SER A 47 -4.47 16.57 -0.80
CA SER A 47 -4.66 15.13 -0.70
C SER A 47 -5.91 14.70 -1.48
N ILE A 48 -5.75 14.44 -2.76
CA ILE A 48 -6.82 14.00 -3.67
C ILE A 48 -6.32 12.87 -4.56
N SER A 49 -7.12 11.81 -4.71
CA SER A 49 -6.78 10.74 -5.65
C SER A 49 -6.93 11.22 -7.10
N ILE A 50 -6.20 10.62 -8.02
CA ILE A 50 -6.30 10.90 -9.46
C ILE A 50 -7.70 10.57 -9.99
N ASP A 51 -8.40 9.61 -9.38
CA ASP A 51 -9.77 9.25 -9.74
C ASP A 51 -10.71 10.43 -9.57
N PHE A 52 -10.77 11.02 -8.38
CA PHE A 52 -11.59 12.19 -8.08
C PHE A 52 -11.06 13.49 -8.67
N GLY A 53 -9.74 13.64 -8.73
CA GLY A 53 -9.10 14.83 -9.23
C GLY A 53 -9.21 15.01 -10.76
N ILE A 54 -9.11 13.91 -11.50
CA ILE A 54 -9.00 13.91 -12.96
C ILE A 54 -10.02 12.99 -13.62
N MET A 55 -10.07 11.69 -13.25
CA MET A 55 -10.80 10.69 -14.06
C MET A 55 -12.30 10.94 -14.08
N GLU A 56 -12.91 11.33 -12.97
CA GLU A 56 -14.33 11.67 -12.91
C GLU A 56 -14.70 12.95 -13.69
N LYS A 57 -13.72 13.84 -13.93
CA LYS A 57 -13.92 15.11 -14.63
C LYS A 57 -13.57 15.05 -16.11
N ALA A 58 -12.74 14.08 -16.50
CA ALA A 58 -12.23 13.96 -17.86
C ALA A 58 -13.23 13.20 -18.75
N SER A 59 -13.55 13.77 -19.91
CA SER A 59 -14.48 13.18 -20.88
C SER A 59 -13.86 12.13 -21.81
N ASN A 60 -12.54 11.91 -21.72
CA ASN A 60 -11.78 11.00 -22.56
C ASN A 60 -11.27 9.77 -21.78
N VAL A 61 -11.96 9.40 -20.72
CA VAL A 61 -11.73 8.17 -19.96
C VAL A 61 -12.60 7.06 -20.52
N PHE A 62 -11.99 5.89 -20.78
CA PHE A 62 -12.67 4.70 -21.29
C PHE A 62 -12.39 3.54 -20.35
N VAL A 63 -13.39 2.69 -20.16
CA VAL A 63 -13.26 1.47 -19.36
C VAL A 63 -13.37 0.26 -20.27
N LEU A 64 -12.38 -0.61 -20.19
CA LEU A 64 -12.37 -1.91 -20.87
C LEU A 64 -12.54 -3.00 -19.80
N CYS A 65 -13.65 -3.72 -19.85
CA CYS A 65 -13.84 -4.90 -19.00
C CYS A 65 -12.93 -6.03 -19.48
N ALA A 66 -12.10 -6.55 -18.59
CA ALA A 66 -11.15 -7.61 -18.92
C ALA A 66 -11.02 -8.59 -17.74
N GLU A 67 -10.85 -9.88 -18.05
CA GLU A 67 -10.62 -10.96 -17.09
C GLU A 67 -9.21 -11.50 -17.30
N PHE A 68 -8.21 -10.88 -16.69
CA PHE A 68 -6.82 -11.30 -16.80
C PHE A 68 -6.15 -11.55 -15.43
N GLY A 69 -6.99 -11.76 -14.39
CA GLY A 69 -6.50 -12.09 -13.03
C GLY A 69 -5.72 -10.96 -12.37
N TRP A 70 -6.03 -9.69 -12.68
CA TRP A 70 -5.36 -8.55 -12.04
C TRP A 70 -5.75 -8.42 -10.57
N SER A 71 -4.76 -8.20 -9.73
CA SER A 71 -4.93 -7.79 -8.34
C SER A 71 -3.91 -6.71 -8.01
N ASP A 72 -4.30 -5.73 -7.22
CA ASP A 72 -3.40 -4.66 -6.75
C ASP A 72 -2.48 -5.11 -5.60
N LEU A 73 -2.73 -6.29 -5.02
CA LEU A 73 -2.03 -6.82 -3.84
C LEU A 73 -1.96 -5.83 -2.67
N GLY A 74 -2.84 -4.84 -2.65
CA GLY A 74 -2.88 -3.78 -1.66
C GLY A 74 -3.51 -4.17 -0.32
N SER A 75 -3.94 -5.43 -0.17
CA SER A 75 -4.56 -5.96 1.04
C SER A 75 -3.95 -7.30 1.45
N TRP A 76 -4.09 -7.66 2.72
CA TRP A 76 -3.67 -8.98 3.24
C TRP A 76 -4.50 -10.11 2.65
N SER A 77 -5.78 -9.87 2.39
CA SER A 77 -6.65 -10.82 1.70
C SER A 77 -6.19 -11.09 0.28
N ALA A 78 -5.84 -10.04 -0.48
CA ALA A 78 -5.30 -10.21 -1.84
C ALA A 78 -3.95 -10.95 -1.81
N LEU A 79 -3.07 -10.64 -0.85
CA LEU A 79 -1.82 -11.37 -0.64
C LEU A 79 -2.08 -12.85 -0.36
N TYR A 80 -3.03 -13.15 0.52
CA TYR A 80 -3.42 -14.52 0.85
C TYR A 80 -3.94 -15.27 -0.37
N ASP A 81 -4.81 -14.66 -1.16
CA ASP A 81 -5.45 -15.30 -2.32
C ASP A 81 -4.43 -15.64 -3.42
N HIS A 82 -3.43 -14.80 -3.62
CA HIS A 82 -2.44 -14.94 -4.69
C HIS A 82 -1.12 -15.61 -4.25
N SER A 83 -0.96 -15.94 -2.96
CA SER A 83 0.25 -16.61 -2.46
C SER A 83 0.11 -18.13 -2.42
N PRO A 84 1.23 -18.88 -2.59
CA PRO A 84 1.24 -20.31 -2.34
C PRO A 84 0.87 -20.64 -0.89
N LYS A 85 0.01 -21.64 -0.72
CA LYS A 85 -0.48 -22.08 0.59
C LYS A 85 0.08 -23.45 0.94
N ASN A 86 0.30 -23.68 2.23
CA ASN A 86 0.61 -25.04 2.71
C ASN A 86 -0.66 -25.90 2.77
N LYS A 87 -0.52 -27.16 3.25
CA LYS A 87 -1.64 -28.13 3.37
C LYS A 87 -2.79 -27.65 4.28
N ASP A 88 -2.50 -26.76 5.20
CA ASP A 88 -3.45 -26.21 6.17
C ASP A 88 -3.91 -24.79 5.76
N GLU A 89 -3.78 -24.45 4.47
CA GLU A 89 -4.16 -23.18 3.86
C GLU A 89 -3.44 -21.95 4.46
N ASN A 90 -2.26 -22.12 5.07
CA ASN A 90 -1.49 -20.99 5.58
C ASN A 90 -0.49 -20.47 4.52
N VAL A 91 -0.30 -19.16 4.49
CA VAL A 91 0.73 -18.46 3.72
C VAL A 91 1.86 -18.05 4.66
N THR A 92 3.10 -18.35 4.30
CA THR A 92 4.29 -17.90 5.04
C THR A 92 5.21 -17.12 4.11
N GLN A 93 5.62 -15.92 4.53
CA GLN A 93 6.50 -15.05 3.76
C GLN A 93 7.69 -14.57 4.60
N ASN A 94 8.88 -14.67 4.00
CA ASN A 94 10.14 -14.16 4.55
C ASN A 94 10.54 -14.72 5.93
N CYS A 95 9.94 -15.82 6.39
CA CYS A 95 10.25 -16.44 7.67
C CYS A 95 10.18 -17.96 7.61
N LYS A 96 10.78 -18.62 8.60
CA LYS A 96 10.54 -20.04 8.91
C LYS A 96 9.39 -20.12 9.91
N ALA A 97 8.41 -21.01 9.68
CA ALA A 97 7.26 -21.15 10.57
C ALA A 97 7.04 -22.60 11.01
N LEU A 98 6.74 -22.79 12.28
CA LEU A 98 6.16 -24.01 12.85
C LEU A 98 4.72 -23.70 13.25
N LEU A 99 3.76 -24.32 12.58
CA LEU A 99 2.34 -24.04 12.73
C LEU A 99 1.63 -25.27 13.28
N TYR A 100 1.01 -25.12 14.44
CA TYR A 100 0.24 -26.17 15.13
C TYR A 100 -1.22 -25.74 15.21
N ASN A 101 -2.14 -26.59 14.77
CA ASN A 101 -3.59 -26.27 14.79
C ASN A 101 -3.89 -24.85 14.23
N THR A 102 -3.14 -24.42 13.20
CA THR A 102 -3.23 -23.08 12.62
C THR A 102 -3.62 -23.22 11.16
N THR A 103 -4.70 -22.55 10.74
CA THR A 103 -5.25 -22.68 9.40
C THR A 103 -5.62 -21.33 8.81
N GLY A 104 -5.58 -21.20 7.48
CA GLY A 104 -6.08 -20.03 6.76
C GLY A 104 -5.36 -18.72 7.07
N SER A 105 -4.20 -18.76 7.71
CA SER A 105 -3.52 -17.58 8.24
C SER A 105 -2.39 -17.10 7.33
N VAL A 106 -2.06 -15.80 7.44
CA VAL A 106 -0.89 -15.19 6.79
C VAL A 106 0.17 -14.88 7.85
N ILE A 107 1.37 -15.41 7.65
CA ILE A 107 2.54 -15.18 8.52
C ILE A 107 3.61 -14.48 7.68
N ALA A 108 3.80 -13.18 7.88
CA ALA A 108 4.75 -12.34 7.16
C ALA A 108 5.67 -11.61 8.15
N VAL A 109 6.77 -12.24 8.49
CA VAL A 109 7.72 -11.74 9.51
C VAL A 109 9.06 -11.45 8.86
N LYS A 110 9.64 -10.30 9.14
CA LYS A 110 10.86 -9.81 8.53
C LYS A 110 12.11 -10.55 9.08
N GLY A 111 13.00 -10.98 8.19
CA GLY A 111 14.28 -11.58 8.54
C GLY A 111 14.24 -13.10 8.73
N GLU A 112 15.37 -13.69 9.14
CA GLU A 112 15.54 -15.15 9.34
C GLU A 112 14.98 -15.64 10.69
N LYS A 113 13.80 -15.15 11.09
CA LYS A 113 13.17 -15.55 12.34
C LYS A 113 12.41 -16.87 12.19
N LEU A 114 12.42 -17.66 13.24
CA LEU A 114 11.50 -18.78 13.40
C LEU A 114 10.24 -18.28 14.14
N VAL A 115 9.10 -18.43 13.51
CA VAL A 115 7.79 -18.09 14.08
C VAL A 115 7.11 -19.39 14.49
N VAL A 116 6.66 -19.49 15.72
CA VAL A 116 5.88 -20.63 16.23
C VAL A 116 4.49 -20.15 16.57
N VAL A 117 3.48 -20.76 15.95
CA VAL A 117 2.07 -20.35 16.13
C VAL A 117 1.25 -21.60 16.43
N GLU A 118 0.36 -21.52 17.42
CA GLU A 118 -0.62 -22.55 17.73
C GLU A 118 -2.02 -21.98 17.88
N GLY A 119 -2.99 -22.68 17.29
CA GLY A 119 -4.43 -22.46 17.52
C GLY A 119 -5.02 -21.23 16.89
N LEU A 120 -4.36 -20.60 15.90
CA LEU A 120 -4.93 -19.43 15.20
C LEU A 120 -5.57 -19.85 13.88
N HIS A 121 -6.76 -19.31 13.62
CA HIS A 121 -7.54 -19.56 12.41
C HIS A 121 -7.92 -18.24 11.76
N ASP A 122 -7.56 -18.07 10.48
CA ASP A 122 -7.85 -16.86 9.71
C ASP A 122 -7.23 -15.58 10.30
N TYR A 123 -5.96 -15.65 10.72
CA TYR A 123 -5.23 -14.52 11.26
C TYR A 123 -4.18 -13.95 10.30
N ILE A 124 -3.88 -12.69 10.50
CA ILE A 124 -2.70 -12.00 9.99
C ILE A 124 -1.70 -11.89 11.13
N ILE A 125 -0.49 -12.38 10.91
CA ILE A 125 0.68 -12.22 11.79
C ILE A 125 1.74 -11.55 10.93
N ALA A 126 1.95 -10.25 11.15
CA ALA A 126 2.85 -9.44 10.34
C ALA A 126 3.81 -8.64 11.20
N GLU A 127 5.06 -8.55 10.78
CA GLU A 127 6.06 -7.73 11.41
C GLU A 127 6.59 -6.69 10.44
N ALA A 128 6.60 -5.43 10.87
CA ALA A 128 7.26 -4.33 10.19
C ALA A 128 8.09 -3.55 11.22
N ASP A 129 9.38 -3.42 10.94
CA ASP A 129 10.36 -2.76 11.81
C ASP A 129 10.30 -3.28 13.25
N ASN A 130 9.80 -2.52 14.20
CA ASN A 130 9.70 -2.90 15.62
C ASN A 130 8.28 -3.26 16.05
N VAL A 131 7.33 -3.42 15.11
CA VAL A 131 5.92 -3.71 15.40
C VAL A 131 5.55 -5.10 14.93
N LEU A 132 4.96 -5.88 15.82
CA LEU A 132 4.31 -7.16 15.51
C LEU A 132 2.80 -6.97 15.58
N LEU A 133 2.13 -7.17 14.46
CA LEU A 133 0.68 -7.18 14.35
C LEU A 133 0.15 -8.62 14.39
N ILE A 134 -0.86 -8.87 15.21
CA ILE A 134 -1.63 -10.11 15.21
C ILE A 134 -3.11 -9.73 15.24
N CYS A 135 -3.84 -9.99 14.15
CA CYS A 135 -5.27 -9.68 14.09
C CYS A 135 -6.01 -10.68 13.16
N PRO A 136 -7.32 -10.89 13.33
CA PRO A 136 -8.12 -11.66 12.39
C PRO A 136 -8.08 -11.04 10.98
N LYS A 137 -8.07 -11.85 9.93
CA LYS A 137 -8.14 -11.36 8.53
C LYS A 137 -9.39 -10.52 8.27
N SER A 138 -10.51 -10.87 8.91
CA SER A 138 -11.77 -10.11 8.81
C SER A 138 -11.63 -8.65 9.30
N GLU A 139 -10.62 -8.35 10.09
CA GLU A 139 -10.38 -7.04 10.68
C GLU A 139 -9.28 -6.24 9.96
N GLU A 140 -8.82 -6.69 8.79
CA GLU A 140 -7.70 -6.05 8.07
C GLU A 140 -7.92 -4.55 7.81
N GLN A 141 -9.18 -4.12 7.62
CA GLN A 141 -9.50 -2.70 7.39
C GLN A 141 -9.22 -1.83 8.63
N LYS A 142 -9.20 -2.42 9.82
CA LYS A 142 -8.88 -1.73 11.07
C LYS A 142 -7.37 -1.50 11.27
N ILE A 143 -6.51 -2.11 10.46
CA ILE A 143 -5.05 -1.93 10.58
C ILE A 143 -4.66 -0.45 10.50
N LYS A 144 -5.33 0.32 9.64
CA LYS A 144 -5.11 1.79 9.57
C LYS A 144 -5.42 2.49 10.88
N GLN A 145 -6.47 2.05 11.57
CA GLN A 145 -6.83 2.55 12.89
C GLN A 145 -5.77 2.16 13.91
N PHE A 146 -5.31 0.89 13.92
CA PHE A 146 -4.27 0.42 14.84
C PHE A 146 -2.97 1.21 14.69
N VAL A 147 -2.57 1.54 13.45
CA VAL A 147 -1.42 2.42 13.18
C VAL A 147 -1.62 3.81 13.79
N THR A 148 -2.80 4.40 13.62
CA THR A 148 -3.13 5.71 14.20
C THR A 148 -3.10 5.68 15.73
N ASP A 149 -3.68 4.65 16.33
CA ASP A 149 -3.72 4.47 17.79
C ASP A 149 -2.32 4.27 18.37
N ALA A 150 -1.46 3.51 17.67
CA ALA A 150 -0.06 3.33 18.07
C ALA A 150 0.72 4.66 18.04
N LYS A 151 0.54 5.49 17.00
CA LYS A 151 1.14 6.83 16.93
C LYS A 151 0.70 7.73 18.09
N MET A 152 -0.57 7.71 18.41
CA MET A 152 -1.11 8.51 19.51
C MET A 152 -0.59 8.05 20.87
N ALA A 153 -0.35 6.76 21.05
CA ALA A 153 0.06 6.17 22.31
C ALA A 153 1.58 6.20 22.57
N TYR A 154 2.40 6.07 21.51
CA TYR A 154 3.83 5.78 21.61
C TYR A 154 4.71 6.65 20.71
N ASP A 155 4.19 7.73 20.12
CA ASP A 155 4.84 8.58 19.13
C ASP A 155 5.19 7.86 17.77
N ASP A 156 5.98 8.53 16.93
CA ASP A 156 6.38 8.01 15.63
C ASP A 156 7.54 6.99 15.67
N SER A 157 8.01 6.56 16.85
CA SER A 157 9.18 5.67 16.99
C SER A 157 8.92 4.23 16.54
N PHE A 158 7.65 3.86 16.38
CA PHE A 158 7.23 2.51 15.98
C PHE A 158 6.59 2.44 14.57
N ILE A 159 6.62 3.52 13.80
CA ILE A 159 5.85 3.55 12.54
C ILE A 159 6.68 4.18 11.44
#